data_8c369b60a82803152f89169a25c22dde
#
_entry.id   8c369b60a82803152f89169a25c22dde
#
_cell.length_a   1.000
_cell.length_b   1.000
_cell.length_c   1.000
_cell.angle_alpha   90.00
_cell.angle_beta   90.00
_cell.angle_gamma   90.00
#
_symmetry.space_group_name_H-M   'P 1'
#
loop_
_entity.id
_entity.type
_entity.pdbx_description
1 polymer ?
#
loop_
_entity_poly.entity_id
_entity_poly.type
_entity_poly.pdbx_seq_one_letter_code
_entity_poly.pdbx_strand_id
1 'polypeptide(L)'
;MTDTREHALTGTRGALAVHEWPHPRPRFLALLAHGYGEHAGRYGEVAGSLGTLGAAVYAPDHQGHGRSAGERVVVEDFEDVVSDLHTVADLARAAHPGLPVVLFGHSMGGLIAARYAQRYGAELTALVLSGPVIGAWELPGRLLGLDEIPDTPISPAALSRDPAVGAAYAADPLVWHGPMKRPTLEAFARTLRTVADGGGVGRLPVLWLHGDDDRLVPLPGSRVGVERLTGGGPGGSGRARESRGDLTERVYPGARHEVFQETNRAEVFADVTAFLERVLPR
;
A
#
# COMPACT_ATOMS: atom_id res chain seq x y z
N MET A 1 -14.71 18.13 -8.99
CA MET A 1 -13.78 17.10 -9.47
C MET A 1 -12.48 17.82 -9.81
N THR A 2 -11.41 17.58 -9.07
CA THR A 2 -10.08 18.08 -9.44
C THR A 2 -9.61 17.28 -10.65
N ASP A 3 -9.22 17.97 -11.74
CA ASP A 3 -8.67 17.32 -12.93
C ASP A 3 -7.44 16.50 -12.52
N THR A 4 -7.51 15.18 -12.71
CA THR A 4 -6.37 14.30 -12.52
C THR A 4 -5.33 14.59 -13.60
N ARG A 5 -4.06 14.72 -13.21
CA ARG A 5 -2.94 14.84 -14.14
C ARG A 5 -2.22 13.51 -14.25
N GLU A 6 -1.69 13.23 -15.42
CA GLU A 6 -0.85 12.06 -15.64
C GLU A 6 0.57 12.52 -15.97
N HIS A 7 1.56 11.84 -15.37
CA HIS A 7 2.97 12.02 -15.67
C HIS A 7 3.54 10.71 -16.20
N ALA A 8 4.53 10.80 -17.07
CA ALA A 8 5.34 9.69 -17.50
C ALA A 8 6.77 9.89 -16.99
N LEU A 9 7.23 8.97 -16.14
CA LEU A 9 8.60 8.97 -15.63
C LEU A 9 9.38 7.79 -16.23
N THR A 10 10.69 7.84 -16.14
CA THR A 10 11.53 6.68 -16.38
C THR A 10 11.70 5.94 -15.06
N GLY A 11 11.10 4.76 -14.96
CA GLY A 11 11.30 3.84 -13.85
C GLY A 11 12.49 2.90 -14.09
N THR A 12 12.77 2.04 -13.13
CA THR A 12 13.90 1.07 -13.16
C THR A 12 13.78 0.06 -14.30
N ARG A 13 12.57 -0.30 -14.70
CA ARG A 13 12.28 -1.30 -15.73
C ARG A 13 11.47 -0.75 -16.92
N GLY A 14 11.49 0.54 -17.15
CA GLY A 14 10.78 1.17 -18.27
C GLY A 14 9.89 2.33 -17.84
N ALA A 15 8.95 2.72 -18.71
CA ALA A 15 8.06 3.84 -18.44
C ALA A 15 7.14 3.58 -17.24
N LEU A 16 7.05 4.57 -16.36
CA LEU A 16 6.21 4.58 -15.17
C LEU A 16 5.10 5.64 -15.37
N ALA A 17 3.86 5.20 -15.39
CA ALA A 17 2.69 6.08 -15.39
C ALA A 17 2.39 6.52 -13.95
N VAL A 18 2.20 7.83 -13.74
CA VAL A 18 1.93 8.39 -12.42
C VAL A 18 0.68 9.24 -12.48
N HIS A 19 -0.26 8.96 -11.59
CA HIS A 19 -1.46 9.77 -11.38
C HIS A 19 -1.18 10.84 -10.33
N GLU A 20 -1.54 12.08 -10.63
CA GLU A 20 -1.57 13.20 -9.67
C GLU A 20 -3.01 13.68 -9.51
N TRP A 21 -3.47 13.77 -8.27
CA TRP A 21 -4.67 14.53 -7.89
C TRP A 21 -4.18 15.82 -7.22
N PRO A 22 -4.14 16.94 -7.99
CA PRO A 22 -3.56 18.18 -7.51
C PRO A 22 -4.44 18.88 -6.48
N HIS A 23 -3.82 19.58 -5.55
CA HIS A 23 -4.50 20.49 -4.64
C HIS A 23 -3.95 21.91 -4.82
N PRO A 24 -4.79 22.97 -4.90
CA PRO A 24 -4.32 24.33 -5.23
C PRO A 24 -3.41 24.94 -4.15
N ARG A 25 -3.51 24.50 -2.92
CA ARG A 25 -2.67 24.90 -1.77
C ARG A 25 -2.46 23.70 -0.87
N PRO A 26 -1.60 22.76 -1.26
CA PRO A 26 -1.43 21.55 -0.47
C PRO A 26 -0.75 21.85 0.87
N ARG A 27 -1.16 21.11 1.90
CA ARG A 27 -0.59 21.12 3.25
C ARG A 27 0.36 19.95 3.45
N PHE A 28 0.19 18.88 2.70
CA PHE A 28 1.02 17.69 2.72
C PHE A 28 0.96 16.96 1.38
N LEU A 29 1.90 16.06 1.18
CA LEU A 29 1.96 15.15 0.05
C LEU A 29 1.47 13.77 0.50
N ALA A 30 0.60 13.14 -0.26
CA ALA A 30 0.22 11.75 -0.08
C ALA A 30 0.78 10.93 -1.25
N LEU A 31 1.60 9.92 -0.95
CA LEU A 31 2.03 8.91 -1.89
C LEU A 31 1.14 7.68 -1.72
N LEU A 32 0.63 7.11 -2.82
CA LEU A 32 -0.22 5.93 -2.81
C LEU A 32 0.46 4.78 -3.56
N ALA A 33 0.58 3.62 -2.89
CA ALA A 33 1.02 2.37 -3.47
C ALA A 33 -0.14 1.38 -3.50
N HIS A 34 -0.58 1.02 -4.71
CA HIS A 34 -1.74 0.14 -4.95
C HIS A 34 -1.41 -1.35 -4.77
N GLY A 35 -2.45 -2.22 -4.77
CA GLY A 35 -2.36 -3.66 -4.60
C GLY A 35 -1.95 -4.43 -5.87
N TYR A 36 -1.84 -5.76 -5.73
CA TYR A 36 -1.53 -6.65 -6.85
C TYR A 36 -2.70 -6.73 -7.83
N GLY A 37 -2.37 -6.66 -9.12
CA GLY A 37 -3.33 -6.85 -10.21
C GLY A 37 -4.25 -5.68 -10.47
N GLU A 38 -4.13 -4.59 -9.72
CA GLU A 38 -4.91 -3.36 -9.88
C GLU A 38 -4.06 -2.18 -10.38
N HIS A 39 -4.52 -0.94 -10.22
CA HIS A 39 -3.82 0.27 -10.65
C HIS A 39 -4.25 1.50 -9.84
N ALA A 40 -3.44 2.56 -9.92
CA ALA A 40 -3.64 3.80 -9.15
C ALA A 40 -4.99 4.49 -9.43
N GLY A 41 -5.55 4.35 -10.63
CA GLY A 41 -6.84 4.95 -10.99
C GLY A 41 -8.03 4.52 -10.12
N ARG A 42 -7.94 3.37 -9.43
CA ARG A 42 -8.98 2.89 -8.50
C ARG A 42 -9.04 3.68 -7.18
N TYR A 43 -8.05 4.53 -6.93
CA TYR A 43 -7.92 5.29 -5.68
C TYR A 43 -8.48 6.72 -5.74
N GLY A 44 -9.31 7.05 -6.73
CA GLY A 44 -9.91 8.37 -6.87
C GLY A 44 -10.72 8.84 -5.65
N GLU A 45 -11.48 7.95 -5.00
CA GLU A 45 -12.22 8.26 -3.77
C GLU A 45 -11.28 8.54 -2.59
N VAL A 46 -10.23 7.73 -2.43
CA VAL A 46 -9.19 7.94 -1.42
C VAL A 46 -8.48 9.28 -1.64
N ALA A 47 -8.05 9.54 -2.88
CA ALA A 47 -7.39 10.79 -3.25
C ALA A 47 -8.30 12.00 -3.03
N GLY A 48 -9.60 11.89 -3.37
CA GLY A 48 -10.58 12.93 -3.10
C GLY A 48 -10.75 13.21 -1.61
N SER A 49 -10.85 12.17 -0.78
CA SER A 49 -10.93 12.31 0.67
C SER A 49 -9.67 12.97 1.24
N LEU A 50 -8.48 12.55 0.83
CA LEU A 50 -7.21 13.16 1.25
C LEU A 50 -7.10 14.62 0.76
N GLY A 51 -7.62 14.92 -0.43
CA GLY A 51 -7.70 16.28 -0.96
C GLY A 51 -8.53 17.21 -0.07
N THR A 52 -9.62 16.74 0.55
CA THR A 52 -10.40 17.55 1.52
C THR A 52 -9.58 17.94 2.76
N LEU A 53 -8.54 17.16 3.08
CA LEU A 53 -7.60 17.41 4.17
C LEU A 53 -6.39 18.28 3.73
N GLY A 54 -6.33 18.64 2.44
CA GLY A 54 -5.27 19.46 1.87
C GLY A 54 -4.10 18.65 1.29
N ALA A 55 -4.32 17.40 0.85
CA ALA A 55 -3.27 16.63 0.19
C ALA A 55 -3.15 16.97 -1.30
N ALA A 56 -1.92 17.08 -1.82
CA ALA A 56 -1.64 16.72 -3.20
C ALA A 56 -1.25 15.23 -3.24
N VAL A 57 -1.95 14.43 -4.05
CA VAL A 57 -1.81 12.97 -4.05
C VAL A 57 -1.10 12.50 -5.31
N TYR A 58 -0.11 11.62 -5.14
CA TYR A 58 0.66 11.01 -6.23
C TYR A 58 0.65 9.50 -6.10
N ALA A 59 0.33 8.80 -7.18
CA ALA A 59 0.27 7.35 -7.21
C ALA A 59 0.83 6.82 -8.53
N PRO A 60 1.93 6.05 -8.53
CA PRO A 60 2.34 5.32 -9.73
C PRO A 60 1.42 4.12 -9.97
N ASP A 61 1.21 3.78 -11.23
CA ASP A 61 0.95 2.40 -11.59
C ASP A 61 2.27 1.65 -11.46
N HIS A 62 2.33 0.64 -10.60
CA HIS A 62 3.57 -0.12 -10.42
C HIS A 62 3.98 -0.86 -11.68
N GLN A 63 5.26 -1.23 -11.80
CA GLN A 63 5.76 -2.04 -12.92
C GLN A 63 4.82 -3.22 -13.23
N GLY A 64 4.48 -3.41 -14.50
CA GLY A 64 3.58 -4.47 -14.97
C GLY A 64 2.10 -4.25 -14.63
N HIS A 65 1.74 -3.11 -14.03
CA HIS A 65 0.36 -2.78 -13.65
C HIS A 65 -0.13 -1.54 -14.38
N GLY A 66 -1.46 -1.40 -14.45
CA GLY A 66 -2.11 -0.24 -15.03
C GLY A 66 -1.56 0.13 -16.40
N ARG A 67 -1.01 1.34 -16.56
CA ARG A 67 -0.42 1.88 -17.80
C ARG A 67 1.10 1.89 -17.77
N SER A 68 1.73 1.42 -16.69
CA SER A 68 3.20 1.30 -16.61
C SER A 68 3.71 0.16 -17.46
N ALA A 69 4.99 0.27 -17.87
CA ALA A 69 5.68 -0.74 -18.64
C ALA A 69 5.88 -2.06 -17.87
N GLY A 70 6.17 -3.11 -18.63
CA GLY A 70 6.43 -4.44 -18.11
C GLY A 70 5.38 -5.47 -18.54
N GLU A 71 5.71 -6.75 -18.38
CA GLU A 71 4.73 -7.83 -18.54
C GLU A 71 3.67 -7.74 -17.43
N ARG A 72 2.41 -8.00 -17.79
CA ARG A 72 1.29 -7.87 -16.84
C ARG A 72 1.54 -8.69 -15.58
N VAL A 73 1.48 -7.95 -14.45
CA VAL A 73 1.66 -8.40 -13.06
C VAL A 73 2.98 -9.11 -12.78
N VAL A 74 4.00 -8.93 -13.64
CA VAL A 74 5.34 -9.44 -13.39
C VAL A 74 6.16 -8.37 -12.66
N VAL A 75 6.52 -8.69 -11.43
CA VAL A 75 7.47 -7.95 -10.60
C VAL A 75 8.58 -8.93 -10.20
N GLU A 76 9.77 -8.73 -10.77
CA GLU A 76 10.91 -9.60 -10.48
C GLU A 76 11.62 -9.22 -9.17
N ASP A 77 11.63 -7.91 -8.84
CA ASP A 77 12.20 -7.39 -7.60
C ASP A 77 11.39 -6.20 -7.07
N PHE A 78 10.92 -6.29 -5.83
CA PHE A 78 10.23 -5.17 -5.18
C PHE A 78 11.16 -4.02 -4.79
N GLU A 79 12.47 -4.21 -4.74
CA GLU A 79 13.42 -3.12 -4.53
C GLU A 79 13.40 -2.12 -5.71
N ASP A 80 13.17 -2.61 -6.94
CA ASP A 80 12.95 -1.76 -8.11
C ASP A 80 11.67 -0.93 -7.95
N VAL A 81 10.57 -1.56 -7.52
CA VAL A 81 9.28 -0.89 -7.30
C VAL A 81 9.36 0.15 -6.17
N VAL A 82 10.11 -0.14 -5.11
CA VAL A 82 10.39 0.81 -4.03
C VAL A 82 11.22 2.00 -4.54
N SER A 83 12.19 1.76 -5.41
CA SER A 83 13.00 2.82 -6.02
C SER A 83 12.17 3.68 -6.98
N ASP A 84 11.27 3.07 -7.75
CA ASP A 84 10.32 3.79 -8.61
C ASP A 84 9.37 4.67 -7.78
N LEU A 85 8.84 4.17 -6.67
CA LEU A 85 8.02 4.96 -5.75
C LEU A 85 8.82 6.14 -5.15
N HIS A 86 10.12 5.96 -4.90
CA HIS A 86 10.98 7.04 -4.43
C HIS A 86 11.19 8.12 -5.51
N THR A 87 11.31 7.73 -6.79
CA THR A 87 11.32 8.68 -7.92
C THR A 87 10.03 9.50 -8.00
N VAL A 88 8.88 8.88 -7.71
CA VAL A 88 7.59 9.61 -7.61
C VAL A 88 7.57 10.57 -6.41
N ALA A 89 8.15 10.16 -5.28
CA ALA A 89 8.30 11.04 -4.12
C ALA A 89 9.16 12.27 -4.45
N ASP A 90 10.22 12.10 -5.22
CA ASP A 90 11.08 13.21 -5.65
C ASP A 90 10.35 14.16 -6.60
N LEU A 91 9.53 13.64 -7.55
CA LEU A 91 8.65 14.46 -8.38
C LEU A 91 7.71 15.31 -7.51
N ALA A 92 7.03 14.69 -6.54
CA ALA A 92 6.09 15.37 -5.66
C ALA A 92 6.78 16.45 -4.80
N ARG A 93 7.95 16.14 -4.24
CA ARG A 93 8.76 17.11 -3.45
C ARG A 93 9.29 18.25 -4.28
N ALA A 94 9.69 18.00 -5.52
CA ALA A 94 10.15 19.05 -6.43
C ALA A 94 9.01 20.03 -6.77
N ALA A 95 7.78 19.52 -6.93
CA ALA A 95 6.59 20.34 -7.17
C ALA A 95 6.15 21.13 -5.92
N HIS A 96 6.40 20.58 -4.72
CA HIS A 96 5.93 21.13 -3.44
C HIS A 96 7.00 21.02 -2.34
N PRO A 97 8.07 21.86 -2.40
CA PRO A 97 9.19 21.76 -1.48
C PRO A 97 8.78 21.96 -0.01
N GLY A 98 9.34 21.13 0.87
CA GLY A 98 9.20 21.28 2.32
C GLY A 98 7.88 20.78 2.91
N LEU A 99 6.97 20.25 2.11
CA LEU A 99 5.73 19.67 2.63
C LEU A 99 5.97 18.30 3.29
N PRO A 100 5.23 18.00 4.38
CA PRO A 100 5.21 16.67 4.99
C PRO A 100 4.77 15.61 3.98
N VAL A 101 5.35 14.41 4.07
CA VAL A 101 5.03 13.28 3.18
C VAL A 101 4.39 12.17 3.99
N VAL A 102 3.21 11.72 3.57
CA VAL A 102 2.53 10.55 4.12
C VAL A 102 2.45 9.48 3.04
N LEU A 103 2.90 8.27 3.37
CA LEU A 103 2.84 7.13 2.46
C LEU A 103 1.68 6.22 2.82
N PHE A 104 0.84 5.90 1.84
CA PHE A 104 -0.26 4.95 1.91
C PHE A 104 0.06 3.71 1.10
N GLY A 105 -0.08 2.52 1.68
CA GLY A 105 0.11 1.26 0.98
C GLY A 105 -1.03 0.29 1.24
N HIS A 106 -1.65 -0.22 0.15
CA HIS A 106 -2.69 -1.23 0.23
C HIS A 106 -2.17 -2.58 -0.27
N SER A 107 -2.43 -3.66 0.48
CA SER A 107 -2.12 -5.03 0.05
C SER A 107 -0.64 -5.21 -0.34
N MET A 108 -0.33 -5.54 -1.60
CA MET A 108 1.03 -5.51 -2.17
C MET A 108 1.69 -4.14 -1.96
N GLY A 109 0.94 -3.06 -2.16
CA GLY A 109 1.41 -1.70 -1.87
C GLY A 109 1.78 -1.50 -0.40
N GLY A 110 1.16 -2.25 0.51
CA GLY A 110 1.55 -2.29 1.92
C GLY A 110 2.93 -2.92 2.16
N LEU A 111 3.30 -3.95 1.40
CA LEU A 111 4.65 -4.52 1.39
C LEU A 111 5.67 -3.50 0.86
N ILE A 112 5.34 -2.86 -0.27
CA ILE A 112 6.17 -1.82 -0.89
C ILE A 112 6.36 -0.65 0.10
N ALA A 113 5.29 -0.19 0.74
CA ALA A 113 5.33 0.92 1.68
C ALA A 113 6.10 0.58 2.96
N ALA A 114 5.98 -0.64 3.48
CA ALA A 114 6.77 -1.11 4.61
C ALA A 114 8.28 -1.12 4.27
N ARG A 115 8.63 -1.65 3.10
CA ARG A 115 10.03 -1.66 2.64
C ARG A 115 10.54 -0.26 2.33
N TYR A 116 9.72 0.60 1.74
CA TYR A 116 10.03 2.02 1.55
C TYR A 116 10.34 2.71 2.88
N ALA A 117 9.50 2.50 3.90
CA ALA A 117 9.70 3.10 5.21
C ALA A 117 10.99 2.61 5.90
N GLN A 118 11.42 1.37 5.68
CA GLN A 118 12.72 0.88 6.16
C GLN A 118 13.91 1.58 5.47
N ARG A 119 13.78 1.93 4.18
CA ARG A 119 14.85 2.59 3.41
C ARG A 119 14.85 4.11 3.55
N TYR A 120 13.68 4.72 3.53
CA TYR A 120 13.47 6.16 3.40
C TYR A 120 12.56 6.75 4.49
N GLY A 121 12.38 6.03 5.60
CA GLY A 121 11.46 6.42 6.67
C GLY A 121 11.77 7.78 7.30
N ALA A 122 13.04 8.22 7.28
CA ALA A 122 13.43 9.55 7.75
C ALA A 122 12.82 10.71 6.93
N GLU A 123 12.34 10.42 5.72
CA GLU A 123 11.71 11.37 4.80
C GLU A 123 10.19 11.37 4.90
N LEU A 124 9.62 10.46 5.71
CA LEU A 124 8.19 10.33 5.91
C LEU A 124 7.75 10.98 7.22
N THR A 125 6.58 11.61 7.18
CA THR A 125 5.89 12.09 8.38
C THR A 125 5.03 11.00 9.01
N ALA A 126 4.43 10.14 8.19
CA ALA A 126 3.62 9.02 8.64
C ALA A 126 3.50 7.93 7.56
N LEU A 127 3.10 6.73 7.98
CA LEU A 127 2.83 5.57 7.16
C LEU A 127 1.42 5.05 7.45
N VAL A 128 0.62 4.82 6.39
CA VAL A 128 -0.72 4.23 6.47
C VAL A 128 -0.71 2.91 5.70
N LEU A 129 -1.05 1.82 6.38
CA LEU A 129 -1.08 0.46 5.85
C LEU A 129 -2.51 -0.08 5.87
N SER A 130 -3.03 -0.50 4.72
CA SER A 130 -4.36 -1.07 4.56
C SER A 130 -4.25 -2.51 4.05
N GLY A 131 -4.69 -3.49 4.85
CA GLY A 131 -4.60 -4.91 4.52
C GLY A 131 -3.21 -5.36 4.03
N PRO A 132 -2.10 -4.92 4.67
CA PRO A 132 -0.76 -5.03 4.08
C PRO A 132 -0.29 -6.48 4.00
N VAL A 133 0.32 -6.85 2.86
CA VAL A 133 1.00 -8.14 2.66
C VAL A 133 2.35 -8.10 3.37
N ILE A 134 2.33 -8.24 4.70
CA ILE A 134 3.54 -8.33 5.54
C ILE A 134 3.36 -9.41 6.62
N GLY A 135 4.45 -9.88 7.18
CA GLY A 135 4.43 -10.91 8.22
C GLY A 135 4.20 -12.32 7.65
N ALA A 136 3.28 -13.07 8.25
CA ALA A 136 3.00 -14.46 7.86
C ALA A 136 1.93 -14.52 6.76
N TRP A 137 2.35 -14.46 5.51
CA TRP A 137 1.49 -14.63 4.34
C TRP A 137 1.97 -15.82 3.51
N GLU A 138 1.29 -16.96 3.65
CA GLU A 138 1.74 -18.25 3.14
C GLU A 138 1.45 -18.46 1.64
N LEU A 139 0.65 -17.61 1.01
CA LEU A 139 0.19 -17.82 -0.37
C LEU A 139 1.35 -18.03 -1.36
N PRO A 140 2.43 -17.22 -1.37
CA PRO A 140 3.54 -17.45 -2.29
C PRO A 140 4.17 -18.84 -2.12
N GLY A 141 4.44 -19.24 -0.89
CA GLY A 141 5.04 -20.57 -0.61
C GLY A 141 4.16 -21.72 -1.07
N ARG A 142 2.83 -21.62 -0.85
CA ARG A 142 1.89 -22.64 -1.31
C ARG A 142 1.84 -22.75 -2.83
N LEU A 143 1.75 -21.60 -3.54
CA LEU A 143 1.66 -21.59 -5.00
C LEU A 143 2.98 -22.02 -5.66
N LEU A 144 4.12 -21.61 -5.12
CA LEU A 144 5.44 -22.01 -5.63
C LEU A 144 5.74 -23.50 -5.44
N GLY A 145 5.07 -24.17 -4.49
CA GLY A 145 5.14 -25.61 -4.29
C GLY A 145 4.34 -26.43 -5.31
N LEU A 146 3.59 -25.79 -6.21
CA LEU A 146 2.84 -26.45 -7.27
C LEU A 146 3.65 -26.49 -8.57
N ASP A 147 3.50 -27.55 -9.35
CA ASP A 147 4.12 -27.66 -10.69
C ASP A 147 3.60 -26.55 -11.62
N GLU A 148 2.28 -26.31 -11.57
CA GLU A 148 1.62 -25.23 -12.33
C GLU A 148 0.87 -24.30 -11.37
N ILE A 149 0.99 -22.98 -11.61
CA ILE A 149 0.21 -21.98 -10.88
C ILE A 149 -1.23 -22.03 -11.40
N PRO A 150 -2.22 -22.30 -10.55
CA PRO A 150 -3.60 -22.39 -11.01
C PRO A 150 -4.12 -21.07 -11.54
N ASP A 151 -4.91 -21.12 -12.61
CA ASP A 151 -5.62 -19.94 -13.12
C ASP A 151 -6.83 -19.65 -12.24
N THR A 152 -6.54 -19.09 -11.08
CA THR A 152 -7.54 -18.71 -10.09
C THR A 152 -7.42 -17.21 -9.83
N PRO A 153 -8.25 -16.38 -10.48
CA PRO A 153 -8.26 -14.93 -10.27
C PRO A 153 -8.72 -14.59 -8.85
N ILE A 154 -8.37 -13.40 -8.40
CA ILE A 154 -8.88 -12.85 -7.14
C ILE A 154 -10.40 -12.73 -7.25
N SER A 155 -11.12 -13.35 -6.32
CA SER A 155 -12.57 -13.26 -6.27
C SER A 155 -13.01 -11.83 -5.91
N PRO A 156 -13.82 -11.16 -6.74
CA PRO A 156 -14.35 -9.83 -6.42
C PRO A 156 -15.07 -9.78 -5.06
N ALA A 157 -15.73 -10.88 -4.68
CA ALA A 157 -16.39 -11.02 -3.39
C ALA A 157 -15.43 -11.04 -2.20
N ALA A 158 -14.12 -11.28 -2.39
CA ALA A 158 -13.13 -11.20 -1.31
C ALA A 158 -12.63 -9.76 -1.04
N LEU A 159 -12.94 -8.82 -1.95
CA LEU A 159 -12.44 -7.44 -1.88
C LEU A 159 -13.27 -6.59 -0.91
N SER A 160 -14.59 -6.57 -1.07
CA SER A 160 -15.51 -5.74 -0.29
C SER A 160 -16.86 -6.43 -0.13
N ARG A 161 -17.61 -6.04 0.91
CA ARG A 161 -19.03 -6.39 1.07
C ARG A 161 -19.94 -5.58 0.13
N ASP A 162 -19.43 -4.45 -0.41
CA ASP A 162 -20.16 -3.66 -1.39
C ASP A 162 -20.08 -4.35 -2.76
N PRO A 163 -21.22 -4.87 -3.31
CA PRO A 163 -21.21 -5.57 -4.59
C PRO A 163 -20.82 -4.68 -5.77
N ALA A 164 -21.01 -3.35 -5.66
CA ALA A 164 -20.63 -2.41 -6.69
C ALA A 164 -19.10 -2.36 -6.88
N VAL A 165 -18.33 -2.52 -5.80
CA VAL A 165 -16.86 -2.61 -5.83
C VAL A 165 -16.42 -3.84 -6.61
N GLY A 166 -17.02 -5.00 -6.31
CA GLY A 166 -16.73 -6.23 -7.04
C GLY A 166 -17.08 -6.14 -8.52
N ALA A 167 -18.21 -5.52 -8.86
CA ALA A 167 -18.63 -5.30 -10.25
C ALA A 167 -17.67 -4.36 -11.00
N ALA A 168 -17.26 -3.25 -10.38
CA ALA A 168 -16.29 -2.32 -10.94
C ALA A 168 -14.94 -2.98 -11.17
N TYR A 169 -14.45 -3.76 -10.20
CA TYR A 169 -13.21 -4.54 -10.32
C TYR A 169 -13.27 -5.51 -11.50
N ALA A 170 -14.35 -6.28 -11.64
CA ALA A 170 -14.51 -7.27 -12.70
C ALA A 170 -14.63 -6.65 -14.11
N ALA A 171 -15.13 -5.42 -14.21
CA ALA A 171 -15.33 -4.72 -15.48
C ALA A 171 -14.11 -3.88 -15.89
N ASP A 172 -13.12 -3.70 -15.03
CA ASP A 172 -11.99 -2.82 -15.31
C ASP A 172 -10.93 -3.51 -16.19
N PRO A 173 -10.66 -3.03 -17.40
CA PRO A 173 -9.73 -3.65 -18.33
C PRO A 173 -8.25 -3.50 -17.90
N LEU A 174 -7.93 -2.61 -16.97
CA LEU A 174 -6.58 -2.44 -16.42
C LEU A 174 -6.32 -3.36 -15.22
N VAL A 175 -7.36 -3.99 -14.68
CA VAL A 175 -7.23 -5.01 -13.64
C VAL A 175 -6.85 -6.36 -14.26
N TRP A 176 -5.94 -7.06 -13.60
CA TRP A 176 -5.52 -8.40 -14.01
C TRP A 176 -6.47 -9.47 -13.46
N HIS A 177 -7.02 -10.29 -14.35
CA HIS A 177 -7.96 -11.36 -14.01
C HIS A 177 -7.40 -12.77 -14.26
N GLY A 178 -6.09 -12.89 -14.48
CA GLY A 178 -5.43 -14.18 -14.70
C GLY A 178 -4.67 -14.68 -13.45
N PRO A 179 -3.90 -15.76 -13.61
CA PRO A 179 -3.12 -16.36 -12.53
C PRO A 179 -2.02 -15.44 -12.02
N MET A 180 -1.58 -15.66 -10.79
CA MET A 180 -0.35 -15.06 -10.29
C MET A 180 0.86 -15.58 -11.07
N LYS A 181 1.84 -14.72 -11.29
CA LYS A 181 3.05 -15.07 -12.04
C LYS A 181 4.15 -15.57 -11.08
N ARG A 182 4.83 -16.65 -11.50
CA ARG A 182 5.90 -17.27 -10.68
C ARG A 182 7.00 -16.27 -10.27
N PRO A 183 7.54 -15.41 -11.16
CA PRO A 183 8.56 -14.42 -10.75
C PRO A 183 8.06 -13.49 -9.63
N THR A 184 6.80 -13.07 -9.70
CA THR A 184 6.20 -12.18 -8.68
C THR A 184 5.98 -12.92 -7.35
N LEU A 185 5.57 -14.18 -7.37
CA LEU A 185 5.46 -15.00 -6.16
C LEU A 185 6.83 -15.18 -5.48
N GLU A 186 7.88 -15.40 -6.26
CA GLU A 186 9.26 -15.48 -5.76
C GLU A 186 9.72 -14.14 -5.18
N ALA A 187 9.39 -13.02 -5.85
CA ALA A 187 9.68 -11.68 -5.36
C ALA A 187 8.94 -11.39 -4.04
N PHE A 188 7.65 -11.76 -3.93
CA PHE A 188 6.91 -11.67 -2.67
C PHE A 188 7.62 -12.44 -1.55
N ALA A 189 7.96 -13.72 -1.80
CA ALA A 189 8.62 -14.56 -0.80
C ALA A 189 9.97 -13.99 -0.34
N ARG A 190 10.75 -13.38 -1.26
CA ARG A 190 12.01 -12.70 -0.92
C ARG A 190 11.76 -11.45 -0.09
N THR A 191 10.86 -10.57 -0.55
CA THR A 191 10.64 -9.27 0.07
C THR A 191 9.97 -9.38 1.44
N LEU A 192 9.08 -10.35 1.65
CA LEU A 192 8.55 -10.66 2.97
C LEU A 192 9.66 -10.97 3.98
N ARG A 193 10.68 -11.74 3.58
CA ARG A 193 11.87 -12.01 4.40
C ARG A 193 12.70 -10.74 4.61
N THR A 194 12.97 -9.99 3.53
CA THR A 194 13.72 -8.73 3.60
C THR A 194 13.06 -7.73 4.56
N VAL A 195 11.74 -7.59 4.52
CA VAL A 195 10.99 -6.71 5.45
C VAL A 195 11.05 -7.25 6.87
N ALA A 196 10.92 -8.57 7.06
CA ALA A 196 11.00 -9.19 8.37
C ALA A 196 12.37 -9.02 9.03
N ASP A 197 13.45 -9.06 8.23
CA ASP A 197 14.84 -8.96 8.70
C ASP A 197 15.36 -7.52 8.72
N GLY A 198 14.70 -6.60 8.00
CA GLY A 198 15.14 -5.22 7.78
C GLY A 198 15.00 -4.27 8.97
N GLY A 199 14.51 -4.76 10.11
CA GLY A 199 14.32 -3.97 11.31
C GLY A 199 13.01 -3.15 11.30
N GLY A 200 12.79 -2.42 12.40
CA GLY A 200 11.61 -1.59 12.57
C GLY A 200 11.77 -0.18 11.95
N VAL A 201 10.65 0.53 11.81
CA VAL A 201 10.60 1.91 11.29
C VAL A 201 10.78 2.97 12.38
N GLY A 202 11.24 2.55 13.56
CA GLY A 202 11.57 3.47 14.67
C GLY A 202 10.32 4.21 15.20
N ARG A 203 10.42 5.54 15.26
CA ARG A 203 9.34 6.40 15.79
C ARG A 203 8.39 6.93 14.72
N LEU A 204 8.50 6.46 13.47
CA LEU A 204 7.58 6.84 12.41
C LEU A 204 6.15 6.49 12.83
N PRO A 205 5.21 7.46 12.85
CA PRO A 205 3.81 7.17 13.11
C PRO A 205 3.22 6.23 12.06
N VAL A 206 2.60 5.14 12.50
CA VAL A 206 1.98 4.14 11.64
C VAL A 206 0.50 4.00 11.97
N LEU A 207 -0.36 4.13 10.96
CA LEU A 207 -1.75 3.72 11.03
C LEU A 207 -1.92 2.39 10.28
N TRP A 208 -2.42 1.36 10.97
CA TRP A 208 -2.75 0.09 10.38
C TRP A 208 -4.26 -0.14 10.38
N LEU A 209 -4.81 -0.34 9.19
CA LEU A 209 -6.21 -0.56 8.88
C LEU A 209 -6.40 -1.97 8.34
N HIS A 210 -7.34 -2.76 8.90
CA HIS A 210 -7.56 -4.14 8.45
C HIS A 210 -9.00 -4.59 8.67
N GLY A 211 -9.54 -5.35 7.72
CA GLY A 211 -10.81 -6.05 7.90
C GLY A 211 -10.63 -7.40 8.61
N ASP A 212 -11.47 -7.75 9.57
CA ASP A 212 -11.32 -9.04 10.26
C ASP A 212 -11.86 -10.25 9.47
N ASP A 213 -12.62 -10.03 8.38
CA ASP A 213 -12.99 -11.05 7.37
C ASP A 213 -12.13 -10.96 6.10
N ASP A 214 -10.92 -10.40 6.19
CA ASP A 214 -9.98 -10.40 5.08
C ASP A 214 -9.41 -11.81 4.85
N ARG A 215 -9.83 -12.42 3.73
CA ARG A 215 -9.43 -13.78 3.33
C ARG A 215 -8.26 -13.80 2.35
N LEU A 216 -7.87 -12.65 1.80
CA LEU A 216 -6.73 -12.52 0.91
C LEU A 216 -5.43 -12.33 1.70
N VAL A 217 -5.48 -11.50 2.72
CA VAL A 217 -4.38 -11.24 3.64
C VAL A 217 -4.89 -11.40 5.07
N PRO A 218 -4.86 -12.62 5.62
CA PRO A 218 -5.44 -12.88 6.94
C PRO A 218 -4.86 -12.00 8.05
N LEU A 219 -5.73 -11.36 8.81
CA LEU A 219 -5.41 -10.43 9.89
C LEU A 219 -4.31 -10.95 10.86
N PRO A 220 -4.33 -12.22 11.34
CA PRO A 220 -3.30 -12.69 12.28
C PRO A 220 -1.90 -12.65 11.70
N GLY A 221 -1.74 -13.01 10.41
CA GLY A 221 -0.45 -13.00 9.73
C GLY A 221 0.09 -11.59 9.52
N SER A 222 -0.77 -10.67 9.07
CA SER A 222 -0.44 -9.26 8.90
C SER A 222 -0.06 -8.59 10.22
N ARG A 223 -0.78 -8.91 11.32
CA ARG A 223 -0.48 -8.41 12.68
C ARG A 223 0.95 -8.69 13.10
N VAL A 224 1.43 -9.91 12.91
CA VAL A 224 2.83 -10.28 13.20
C VAL A 224 3.83 -9.37 12.47
N GLY A 225 3.53 -9.06 11.20
CA GLY A 225 4.38 -8.18 10.40
C GLY A 225 4.36 -6.73 10.88
N VAL A 226 3.17 -6.20 11.17
CA VAL A 226 3.00 -4.82 11.68
C VAL A 226 3.68 -4.65 13.04
N GLU A 227 3.48 -5.58 13.98
CA GLU A 227 4.13 -5.55 15.29
C GLU A 227 5.66 -5.57 15.17
N ARG A 228 6.21 -6.40 14.28
CA ARG A 228 7.65 -6.44 14.02
C ARG A 228 8.15 -5.13 13.41
N LEU A 229 7.44 -4.60 12.42
CA LEU A 229 7.77 -3.34 11.74
C LEU A 229 7.77 -2.14 12.69
N THR A 230 6.89 -2.15 13.70
CA THR A 230 6.77 -1.06 14.70
C THR A 230 7.52 -1.34 16.02
N GLY A 231 8.37 -2.37 16.04
CA GLY A 231 9.21 -2.67 17.22
C GLY A 231 8.50 -3.43 18.34
N GLY A 232 7.30 -4.00 18.10
CA GLY A 232 6.50 -4.74 19.07
C GLY A 232 6.72 -6.25 19.11
N GLY A 233 7.71 -6.81 18.41
CA GLY A 233 7.89 -8.24 18.24
C GLY A 233 8.29 -9.00 19.55
N PRO A 234 8.03 -10.34 19.62
CA PRO A 234 8.21 -11.16 20.83
C PRO A 234 9.65 -11.38 21.28
N GLY A 235 10.66 -10.73 20.69
CA GLY A 235 12.09 -10.85 21.00
C GLY A 235 12.72 -9.62 21.69
N GLY A 236 11.95 -8.57 21.97
CA GLY A 236 12.47 -7.36 22.59
C GLY A 236 12.75 -7.58 24.08
N SER A 237 14.04 -7.72 24.45
CA SER A 237 14.48 -7.60 25.84
C SER A 237 14.05 -6.25 26.46
N GLY A 238 13.88 -6.16 27.78
CA GLY A 238 13.27 -5.04 28.52
C GLY A 238 13.63 -3.59 28.14
N ARG A 239 14.71 -3.34 27.37
CA ARG A 239 15.03 -2.04 26.75
C ARG A 239 14.19 -1.71 25.51
N ALA A 240 13.58 -2.71 24.85
CA ALA A 240 12.76 -2.53 23.66
C ALA A 240 11.35 -1.96 23.96
N ARG A 241 10.96 -1.87 25.23
CA ARG A 241 9.69 -1.22 25.63
C ARG A 241 9.71 0.30 25.52
N GLU A 242 10.90 0.92 25.56
CA GLU A 242 11.08 2.37 25.40
C GLU A 242 11.09 2.84 23.94
N SER A 243 11.16 1.90 22.97
CA SER A 243 11.22 2.18 21.51
C SER A 243 10.01 1.64 20.74
N ARG A 244 8.86 1.42 21.38
CA ARG A 244 7.63 1.12 20.64
C ARG A 244 7.32 2.29 19.71
N GLY A 245 7.27 1.99 18.41
CA GLY A 245 6.82 2.94 17.41
C GLY A 245 5.41 3.47 17.71
N ASP A 246 5.07 4.62 17.17
CA ASP A 246 3.73 5.20 17.26
C ASP A 246 2.77 4.43 16.34
N LEU A 247 2.20 3.31 16.86
CA LEU A 247 1.24 2.48 16.14
C LEU A 247 -0.19 2.83 16.56
N THR A 248 -1.01 3.21 15.59
CA THR A 248 -2.48 3.26 15.69
C THR A 248 -3.06 2.10 14.91
N GLU A 249 -3.80 1.22 15.58
CA GLU A 249 -4.46 0.06 14.97
C GLU A 249 -5.96 0.31 14.86
N ARG A 250 -6.55 -0.06 13.70
CA ARG A 250 -7.98 -0.10 13.46
C ARG A 250 -8.36 -1.39 12.75
N VAL A 251 -9.17 -2.19 13.39
CA VAL A 251 -9.73 -3.43 12.83
C VAL A 251 -11.23 -3.25 12.68
N TYR A 252 -11.74 -3.51 11.47
CA TYR A 252 -13.14 -3.27 11.11
C TYR A 252 -13.90 -4.59 11.06
N PRO A 253 -14.91 -4.77 11.95
CA PRO A 253 -15.68 -6.01 12.04
C PRO A 253 -16.43 -6.33 10.73
N GLY A 254 -16.25 -7.56 10.25
CA GLY A 254 -16.85 -8.09 9.03
C GLY A 254 -16.30 -7.46 7.74
N ALA A 255 -15.44 -6.45 7.80
CA ALA A 255 -14.84 -5.85 6.62
C ALA A 255 -13.86 -6.83 5.95
N ARG A 256 -13.80 -6.76 4.62
CA ARG A 256 -12.93 -7.57 3.77
C ARG A 256 -11.64 -6.82 3.45
N HIS A 257 -11.00 -7.19 2.32
CA HIS A 257 -9.65 -6.74 2.00
C HIS A 257 -9.53 -5.24 1.71
N GLU A 258 -10.42 -4.67 0.89
CA GLU A 258 -10.38 -3.26 0.45
C GLU A 258 -11.14 -2.35 1.42
N VAL A 259 -10.60 -2.11 2.63
CA VAL A 259 -11.31 -1.33 3.68
C VAL A 259 -11.68 0.09 3.24
N PHE A 260 -10.94 0.71 2.33
CA PHE A 260 -11.28 2.01 1.75
C PHE A 260 -12.48 1.98 0.81
N GLN A 261 -12.88 0.81 0.34
CA GLN A 261 -14.03 0.60 -0.54
C GLN A 261 -15.13 -0.24 0.14
N GLU A 262 -15.05 -0.42 1.46
CA GLU A 262 -16.02 -1.18 2.22
C GLU A 262 -17.32 -0.41 2.47
N THR A 263 -18.36 -1.13 2.88
CA THR A 263 -19.67 -0.53 3.22
C THR A 263 -19.57 0.47 4.37
N ASN A 264 -18.59 0.32 5.26
CA ASN A 264 -18.27 1.24 6.36
C ASN A 264 -17.08 2.17 6.06
N ARG A 265 -16.74 2.43 4.78
CA ARG A 265 -15.61 3.29 4.40
C ARG A 265 -15.63 4.69 5.01
N ALA A 266 -16.80 5.22 5.35
CA ALA A 266 -16.91 6.51 6.03
C ALA A 266 -16.21 6.50 7.41
N GLU A 267 -16.32 5.39 8.16
CA GLU A 267 -15.59 5.16 9.42
C GLU A 267 -14.09 5.08 9.17
N VAL A 268 -13.68 4.35 8.11
CA VAL A 268 -12.27 4.23 7.73
C VAL A 268 -11.66 5.60 7.41
N PHE A 269 -12.35 6.43 6.63
CA PHE A 269 -11.89 7.79 6.33
C PHE A 269 -11.88 8.70 7.57
N ALA A 270 -12.81 8.54 8.50
CA ALA A 270 -12.78 9.27 9.76
C ALA A 270 -11.55 8.92 10.62
N ASP A 271 -11.20 7.62 10.70
CA ASP A 271 -9.99 7.17 11.39
C ASP A 271 -8.71 7.69 10.74
N VAL A 272 -8.63 7.67 9.41
CA VAL A 272 -7.50 8.28 8.65
C VAL A 272 -7.40 9.78 8.93
N THR A 273 -8.53 10.49 8.91
CA THR A 273 -8.58 11.92 9.21
C THR A 273 -8.05 12.22 10.60
N ALA A 274 -8.56 11.52 11.63
CA ALA A 274 -8.14 11.70 13.00
C ALA A 274 -6.64 11.40 13.20
N PHE A 275 -6.12 10.37 12.51
CA PHE A 275 -4.70 10.06 12.53
C PHE A 275 -3.86 11.17 11.88
N LEU A 276 -4.24 11.65 10.69
CA LEU A 276 -3.52 12.70 9.98
C LEU A 276 -3.53 14.03 10.74
N GLU A 277 -4.67 14.42 11.34
CA GLU A 277 -4.77 15.61 12.19
C GLU A 277 -3.84 15.57 13.41
N ARG A 278 -3.56 14.35 13.93
CA ARG A 278 -2.63 14.14 15.05
C ARG A 278 -1.17 14.26 14.64
N VAL A 279 -0.80 13.76 13.44
CA VAL A 279 0.61 13.60 13.06
C VAL A 279 1.15 14.69 12.14
N LEU A 280 0.27 15.36 11.41
CA LEU A 280 0.67 16.47 10.53
C LEU A 280 0.90 17.75 11.33
N PRO A 281 1.91 18.57 10.97
CA PRO A 281 2.10 19.86 11.57
C PRO A 281 0.89 20.78 11.28
N ARG A 282 0.55 21.62 12.28
CA ARG A 282 -0.54 22.60 12.19
C ARG A 282 -0.17 23.78 11.28
#